data_1c681f522ad20f2dbda62a4fd9972f79
#
_entry.id   1c681f522ad20f2dbda62a4fd9972f79
#
_cell.length_a   1.000
_cell.length_b   1.000
_cell.length_c   1.000
_cell.angle_alpha   90.00
_cell.angle_beta   90.00
_cell.angle_gamma   90.00
#
_symmetry.space_group_name_H-M   'P 1'
#
loop_
_entity.id
_entity.type
_entity.pdbx_description
1 polymer ?
#
loop_
_entity_poly.entity_id
_entity_poly.type
_entity_poly.pdbx_seq_one_letter_code
_entity_poly.pdbx_strand_id
1 'polypeptide(L)'
;MSKYALYVMDYGAPIGYRLALRHPEKITGLIVQNGNAYEEGLLKFWDPIKKYWYEPLPENRKALEFMVAPATTKWQYQNGVADPSLLDPTTWTLDQVFLDRPGNGDIQLDMLFDYGSNVPLYPQFQAFFRKYQPPTLIVWGKNDFIFPPEGAAPYKRDLVEVETHLLDTGHFALETHGDEIAERIESFLSPRRQASAA
;
A
#
# COMPACT_ATOMS: atom_id res chain seq x y z
N MET A 1 -0.19 -23.14 -6.02
CA MET A 1 -0.78 -22.89 -4.70
C MET A 1 -2.29 -23.02 -4.79
N SER A 2 -2.90 -23.77 -3.90
CA SER A 2 -4.36 -23.96 -3.88
C SER A 2 -5.06 -22.78 -3.19
N LYS A 3 -4.56 -22.36 -2.03
CA LYS A 3 -5.07 -21.24 -1.22
C LYS A 3 -3.92 -20.45 -0.60
N TYR A 4 -4.12 -19.14 -0.36
CA TYR A 4 -3.11 -18.26 0.24
C TYR A 4 -3.74 -17.00 0.86
N ALA A 5 -3.09 -16.42 1.85
CA ALA A 5 -3.32 -15.05 2.27
C ALA A 5 -2.47 -14.09 1.42
N LEU A 6 -2.98 -12.88 1.20
CA LEU A 6 -2.25 -11.81 0.52
C LEU A 6 -1.77 -10.79 1.55
N TYR A 7 -0.48 -10.49 1.52
CA TYR A 7 0.08 -9.28 2.11
C TYR A 7 0.25 -8.25 1.00
N VAL A 8 -0.34 -7.08 1.19
CA VAL A 8 -0.34 -6.01 0.20
C VAL A 8 0.06 -4.68 0.82
N MET A 9 0.88 -3.92 0.10
CA MET A 9 1.33 -2.59 0.46
C MET A 9 1.48 -1.73 -0.80
N ASP A 10 1.17 -0.44 -0.72
CA ASP A 10 1.36 0.54 -1.79
C ASP A 10 0.88 0.04 -3.17
N TYR A 11 1.72 0.04 -4.20
CA TYR A 11 1.44 -0.54 -5.53
C TYR A 11 1.05 -2.03 -5.47
N GLY A 12 1.53 -2.75 -4.46
CA GLY A 12 1.15 -4.14 -4.23
C GLY A 12 -0.33 -4.32 -3.89
N ALA A 13 -1.00 -3.30 -3.35
CA ALA A 13 -2.42 -3.38 -3.02
C ALA A 13 -3.31 -3.55 -4.26
N PRO A 14 -3.31 -2.66 -5.25
CA PRO A 14 -4.10 -2.86 -6.46
C PRO A 14 -3.70 -4.10 -7.25
N ILE A 15 -2.43 -4.52 -7.22
CA ILE A 15 -1.98 -5.77 -7.84
C ILE A 15 -2.61 -6.97 -7.12
N GLY A 16 -2.51 -7.02 -5.79
CA GLY A 16 -3.10 -8.08 -4.98
C GLY A 16 -4.62 -8.16 -5.11
N TYR A 17 -5.31 -7.01 -5.18
CA TYR A 17 -6.77 -6.99 -5.37
C TYR A 17 -7.18 -7.45 -6.77
N ARG A 18 -6.42 -7.11 -7.83
CA ARG A 18 -6.65 -7.70 -9.17
C ARG A 18 -6.46 -9.22 -9.16
N LEU A 19 -5.47 -9.72 -8.43
CA LEU A 19 -5.27 -11.16 -8.27
C LEU A 19 -6.45 -11.80 -7.52
N ALA A 20 -6.94 -11.14 -6.47
CA ALA A 20 -8.12 -11.59 -5.72
C ALA A 20 -9.40 -11.59 -6.57
N LEU A 21 -9.59 -10.61 -7.45
CA LEU A 21 -10.71 -10.60 -8.40
C LEU A 21 -10.66 -11.79 -9.37
N ARG A 22 -9.45 -12.21 -9.80
CA ARG A 22 -9.28 -13.32 -10.74
C ARG A 22 -9.44 -14.69 -10.09
N HIS A 23 -9.08 -14.80 -8.80
CA HIS A 23 -9.02 -16.06 -8.07
C HIS A 23 -9.57 -15.90 -6.64
N PRO A 24 -10.82 -15.44 -6.50
CA PRO A 24 -11.41 -15.17 -5.19
C PRO A 24 -11.45 -16.40 -4.28
N GLU A 25 -11.63 -17.59 -4.88
CA GLU A 25 -11.68 -18.87 -4.19
C GLU A 25 -10.35 -19.30 -3.53
N LYS A 26 -9.26 -18.64 -3.89
CA LYS A 26 -7.93 -18.91 -3.35
C LYS A 26 -7.55 -18.02 -2.15
N ILE A 27 -8.29 -16.93 -1.95
CA ILE A 27 -7.95 -15.93 -0.93
C ILE A 27 -8.49 -16.39 0.43
N THR A 28 -7.58 -16.62 1.38
CA THR A 28 -7.91 -17.05 2.76
C THR A 28 -7.85 -15.91 3.77
N GLY A 29 -7.27 -14.79 3.41
CA GLY A 29 -7.17 -13.60 4.23
C GLY A 29 -6.41 -12.49 3.52
N LEU A 30 -6.57 -11.27 4.01
CA LEU A 30 -5.85 -10.10 3.56
C LEU A 30 -5.05 -9.51 4.72
N ILE A 31 -3.79 -9.14 4.45
CA ILE A 31 -2.99 -8.30 5.33
C ILE A 31 -2.69 -7.03 4.53
N VAL A 32 -3.18 -5.90 5.01
CA VAL A 32 -3.11 -4.62 4.30
C VAL A 32 -2.24 -3.66 5.09
N GLN A 33 -1.09 -3.30 4.54
CA GLN A 33 -0.25 -2.24 5.06
C GLN A 33 -0.28 -1.05 4.10
N ASN A 34 -0.80 0.09 4.54
CA ASN A 34 -0.79 1.34 3.75
C ASN A 34 -1.15 1.09 2.27
N GLY A 35 -2.17 0.26 2.06
CA GLY A 35 -2.65 -0.21 0.76
C GLY A 35 -4.07 0.26 0.49
N ASN A 36 -4.28 1.01 -0.59
CA ASN A 36 -5.52 1.72 -0.85
C ASN A 36 -6.48 0.95 -1.77
N ALA A 37 -7.79 1.01 -1.46
CA ALA A 37 -8.90 0.51 -2.28
C ALA A 37 -10.11 1.48 -2.26
N TYR A 38 -9.90 2.70 -1.79
CA TYR A 38 -10.94 3.71 -1.58
C TYR A 38 -10.44 5.10 -1.95
N GLU A 39 -11.30 5.93 -2.53
CA GLU A 39 -10.92 7.28 -2.95
C GLU A 39 -10.55 8.17 -1.76
N GLU A 40 -11.11 7.90 -0.58
CA GLU A 40 -10.81 8.60 0.67
C GLU A 40 -9.33 8.55 1.08
N GLY A 41 -8.57 7.55 0.60
CA GLY A 41 -7.13 7.45 0.82
C GLY A 41 -6.27 8.25 -0.16
N LEU A 42 -6.87 8.93 -1.14
CA LEU A 42 -6.15 9.73 -2.15
C LEU A 42 -6.29 11.22 -1.86
N LEU A 43 -5.58 11.72 -0.82
CA LEU A 43 -5.64 13.12 -0.40
C LEU A 43 -4.60 14.01 -1.12
N LYS A 44 -4.16 15.07 -0.47
CA LYS A 44 -3.32 16.15 -1.06
C LYS A 44 -2.04 15.69 -1.75
N PHE A 45 -1.41 14.63 -1.24
CA PHE A 45 -0.22 14.06 -1.89
C PHE A 45 -0.50 13.69 -3.35
N TRP A 46 -1.71 13.23 -3.63
CA TRP A 46 -2.13 12.76 -4.93
C TRP A 46 -2.58 13.87 -5.89
N ASP A 47 -2.74 15.11 -5.44
CA ASP A 47 -3.26 16.20 -6.28
C ASP A 47 -2.43 16.41 -7.56
N PRO A 48 -1.08 16.56 -7.52
CA PRO A 48 -0.29 16.70 -8.73
C PRO A 48 -0.27 15.43 -9.60
N ILE A 49 -0.39 14.25 -8.97
CA ILE A 49 -0.45 12.96 -9.68
C ILE A 49 -1.80 12.84 -10.40
N LYS A 50 -2.91 13.15 -9.72
CA LYS A 50 -4.24 13.22 -10.32
C LYS A 50 -4.30 14.20 -11.48
N LYS A 51 -3.65 15.36 -11.35
CA LYS A 51 -3.56 16.30 -12.45
C LYS A 51 -2.89 15.67 -13.67
N TYR A 52 -1.82 14.92 -13.49
CA TYR A 52 -1.16 14.20 -14.58
C TYR A 52 -2.04 13.08 -15.17
N TRP A 53 -2.86 12.41 -14.38
CA TRP A 53 -3.81 11.40 -14.89
C TRP A 53 -4.87 11.99 -15.82
N TYR A 54 -5.41 13.16 -15.46
CA TYR A 54 -6.47 13.82 -16.22
C TYR A 54 -5.95 14.64 -17.40
N GLU A 55 -4.74 15.17 -17.26
CA GLU A 55 -4.06 16.00 -18.24
C GLU A 55 -2.64 15.45 -18.47
N PRO A 56 -2.47 14.39 -19.31
CA PRO A 56 -1.18 13.72 -19.50
C PRO A 56 -0.25 14.55 -20.41
N LEU A 57 0.03 15.79 -19.99
CA LEU A 57 0.89 16.73 -20.68
C LEU A 57 2.33 16.61 -20.20
N PRO A 58 3.33 16.89 -21.07
CA PRO A 58 4.74 16.84 -20.68
C PRO A 58 5.09 17.69 -19.46
N GLU A 59 4.49 18.87 -19.29
CA GLU A 59 4.69 19.75 -18.14
C GLU A 59 4.15 19.13 -16.83
N ASN A 60 3.03 18.40 -16.87
CA ASN A 60 2.49 17.73 -15.69
C ASN A 60 3.36 16.52 -15.30
N ARG A 61 3.89 15.77 -16.29
CA ARG A 61 4.90 14.73 -16.05
C ARG A 61 6.16 15.31 -15.42
N LYS A 62 6.68 16.38 -15.98
CA LYS A 62 7.87 17.08 -15.49
C LYS A 62 7.69 17.57 -14.05
N ALA A 63 6.49 18.03 -13.70
CA ALA A 63 6.18 18.46 -12.34
C ALA A 63 6.29 17.34 -11.31
N LEU A 64 6.31 16.06 -11.72
CA LEU A 64 6.47 14.90 -10.86
C LEU A 64 7.91 14.36 -10.78
N GLU A 65 8.87 14.95 -11.50
CA GLU A 65 10.27 14.48 -11.47
C GLU A 65 10.89 14.51 -10.06
N PHE A 66 10.40 15.38 -9.18
CA PHE A 66 10.84 15.40 -7.78
C PHE A 66 10.56 14.08 -7.05
N MET A 67 9.58 13.28 -7.49
CA MET A 67 9.21 12.00 -6.87
C MET A 67 10.34 10.96 -6.94
N VAL A 68 11.23 11.10 -7.92
CA VAL A 68 12.38 10.21 -8.11
C VAL A 68 13.69 10.81 -7.59
N ALA A 69 13.64 11.98 -6.98
CA ALA A 69 14.82 12.66 -6.45
C ALA A 69 15.26 12.06 -5.09
N PRO A 70 16.59 12.05 -4.79
CA PRO A 70 17.13 11.49 -3.55
C PRO A 70 16.50 12.05 -2.26
N ALA A 71 16.16 13.35 -2.28
CA ALA A 71 15.50 13.99 -1.15
C ALA A 71 14.09 13.44 -0.91
N THR A 72 13.36 13.11 -1.97
CA THR A 72 12.00 12.55 -1.87
C THR A 72 12.05 11.08 -1.45
N THR A 73 12.99 10.29 -1.99
CA THR A 73 13.19 8.91 -1.54
C THR A 73 13.45 8.85 -0.04
N LYS A 74 14.40 9.64 0.45
CA LYS A 74 14.68 9.78 1.88
C LYS A 74 13.45 10.25 2.66
N TRP A 75 12.73 11.25 2.15
CA TRP A 75 11.53 11.78 2.80
C TRP A 75 10.43 10.72 2.96
N GLN A 76 10.22 9.85 1.97
CA GLN A 76 9.22 8.77 2.04
C GLN A 76 9.49 7.81 3.23
N TYR A 77 10.75 7.55 3.54
CA TYR A 77 11.13 6.73 4.70
C TYR A 77 10.96 7.46 6.03
N GLN A 78 11.31 8.76 6.07
CA GLN A 78 11.38 9.50 7.32
C GLN A 78 10.08 10.21 7.71
N ASN A 79 9.24 10.55 6.72
CA ASN A 79 8.01 11.29 6.98
C ASN A 79 7.04 10.45 7.83
N GLY A 80 6.56 11.05 8.92
CA GLY A 80 5.62 10.40 9.83
C GLY A 80 6.25 9.43 10.84
N VAL A 81 7.57 9.20 10.79
CA VAL A 81 8.27 8.38 11.77
C VAL A 81 8.55 9.19 13.04
N ALA A 82 8.13 8.67 14.19
CA ALA A 82 8.28 9.35 15.47
C ALA A 82 9.76 9.48 15.90
N ASP A 83 10.56 8.42 15.69
CA ASP A 83 12.00 8.41 15.96
C ASP A 83 12.77 7.99 14.69
N PRO A 84 13.26 8.95 13.89
CA PRO A 84 14.03 8.65 12.69
C PRO A 84 15.36 7.93 12.94
N SER A 85 15.85 7.86 14.18
CA SER A 85 17.08 7.14 14.51
C SER A 85 16.93 5.61 14.42
N LEU A 86 15.69 5.12 14.40
CA LEU A 86 15.37 3.70 14.18
C LEU A 86 15.52 3.25 12.72
N LEU A 87 15.60 4.21 11.79
CA LEU A 87 15.70 3.92 10.37
C LEU A 87 17.15 3.66 9.96
N ASP A 88 17.39 2.56 9.25
CA ASP A 88 18.68 2.32 8.62
C ASP A 88 18.82 3.16 7.34
N PRO A 89 19.80 4.08 7.26
CA PRO A 89 20.03 4.87 6.05
C PRO A 89 20.33 4.04 4.79
N THR A 90 20.73 2.79 4.96
CA THR A 90 21.03 1.88 3.84
C THR A 90 19.78 1.64 2.99
N THR A 91 18.57 1.62 3.59
CA THR A 91 17.33 1.32 2.89
C THR A 91 17.05 2.32 1.77
N TRP A 92 16.89 3.60 2.08
CA TRP A 92 16.64 4.61 1.04
C TRP A 92 17.83 4.89 0.15
N THR A 93 19.08 4.64 0.65
CA THR A 93 20.27 4.79 -0.15
C THR A 93 20.33 3.74 -1.25
N LEU A 94 20.02 2.49 -0.91
CA LEU A 94 19.97 1.39 -1.87
C LEU A 94 18.85 1.59 -2.90
N ASP A 95 17.67 1.99 -2.45
CA ASP A 95 16.54 2.28 -3.34
C ASP A 95 16.90 3.39 -4.32
N GLN A 96 17.58 4.45 -3.86
CA GLN A 96 18.02 5.52 -4.74
C GLN A 96 19.05 5.06 -5.77
N VAL A 97 19.99 4.19 -5.38
CA VAL A 97 20.95 3.60 -6.33
C VAL A 97 20.24 2.84 -7.45
N PHE A 98 19.16 2.13 -7.14
CA PHE A 98 18.37 1.45 -8.16
C PHE A 98 17.54 2.44 -8.99
N LEU A 99 16.98 3.46 -8.37
CA LEU A 99 16.18 4.47 -9.03
C LEU A 99 17.01 5.33 -10.00
N ASP A 100 18.29 5.58 -9.68
CA ASP A 100 19.24 6.35 -10.50
C ASP A 100 19.74 5.56 -11.73
N ARG A 101 19.41 4.28 -11.88
CA ARG A 101 19.78 3.55 -13.09
C ARG A 101 19.11 4.17 -14.32
N PRO A 102 19.82 4.20 -15.46
CA PRO A 102 19.28 4.77 -16.69
C PRO A 102 17.87 4.23 -17.02
N GLY A 103 16.90 5.11 -17.17
CA GLY A 103 15.51 4.79 -17.50
C GLY A 103 14.60 4.46 -16.30
N ASN A 104 15.14 4.15 -15.11
CA ASN A 104 14.29 3.75 -13.96
C ASN A 104 13.45 4.93 -13.45
N GLY A 105 13.96 6.15 -13.48
CA GLY A 105 13.15 7.33 -13.14
C GLY A 105 11.93 7.48 -14.06
N ASP A 106 12.11 7.27 -15.35
CA ASP A 106 11.00 7.31 -16.31
C ASP A 106 9.98 6.18 -16.06
N ILE A 107 10.46 4.96 -15.79
CA ILE A 107 9.59 3.83 -15.42
C ILE A 107 8.77 4.17 -14.18
N GLN A 108 9.37 4.78 -13.17
CA GLN A 108 8.67 5.17 -11.94
C GLN A 108 7.59 6.22 -12.21
N LEU A 109 7.87 7.21 -13.06
CA LEU A 109 6.87 8.20 -13.46
C LEU A 109 5.74 7.60 -14.30
N ASP A 110 6.05 6.61 -15.13
CA ASP A 110 5.04 5.86 -15.89
C ASP A 110 4.17 5.01 -14.95
N MET A 111 4.74 4.41 -13.89
CA MET A 111 3.98 3.70 -12.85
C MET A 111 3.05 4.64 -12.06
N LEU A 112 3.50 5.88 -11.75
CA LEU A 112 2.64 6.89 -11.13
C LEU A 112 1.47 7.27 -12.05
N PHE A 113 1.70 7.35 -13.35
CA PHE A 113 0.64 7.59 -14.33
C PHE A 113 -0.34 6.41 -14.39
N ASP A 114 0.18 5.18 -14.53
CA ASP A 114 -0.62 3.96 -14.61
C ASP A 114 -1.45 3.71 -13.34
N TYR A 115 -0.97 4.19 -12.18
CA TYR A 115 -1.72 4.07 -10.92
C TYR A 115 -3.15 4.63 -11.05
N GLY A 116 -3.35 5.66 -11.88
CA GLY A 116 -4.68 6.21 -12.17
C GLY A 116 -5.67 5.16 -12.70
N SER A 117 -5.20 4.11 -13.35
CA SER A 117 -6.01 2.99 -13.82
C SER A 117 -6.63 2.14 -12.69
N ASN A 118 -6.16 2.31 -11.45
CA ASN A 118 -6.67 1.57 -10.29
C ASN A 118 -7.98 2.17 -9.76
N VAL A 119 -8.12 3.49 -9.80
CA VAL A 119 -9.27 4.18 -9.21
C VAL A 119 -10.61 3.70 -9.77
N PRO A 120 -10.79 3.55 -11.10
CA PRO A 120 -12.00 2.96 -11.67
C PRO A 120 -12.27 1.51 -11.26
N LEU A 121 -11.28 0.80 -10.72
CA LEU A 121 -11.43 -0.58 -10.24
C LEU A 121 -11.81 -0.67 -8.75
N TYR A 122 -11.72 0.41 -7.98
CA TYR A 122 -12.08 0.42 -6.56
C TYR A 122 -13.49 -0.15 -6.30
N PRO A 123 -14.54 0.20 -7.05
CA PRO A 123 -15.85 -0.42 -6.87
C PRO A 123 -15.84 -1.96 -7.03
N GLN A 124 -14.96 -2.50 -7.90
CA GLN A 124 -14.83 -3.94 -8.10
C GLN A 124 -14.10 -4.59 -6.92
N PHE A 125 -13.04 -3.96 -6.38
CA PHE A 125 -12.36 -4.41 -5.17
C PHE A 125 -13.32 -4.43 -3.98
N GLN A 126 -14.08 -3.37 -3.80
CA GLN A 126 -15.10 -3.24 -2.75
C GLN A 126 -16.21 -4.30 -2.92
N ALA A 127 -16.65 -4.58 -4.14
CA ALA A 127 -17.60 -5.64 -4.42
C ALA A 127 -17.05 -7.04 -4.07
N PHE A 128 -15.76 -7.27 -4.33
CA PHE A 128 -15.07 -8.49 -3.89
C PHE A 128 -15.07 -8.60 -2.36
N PHE A 129 -14.73 -7.53 -1.63
CA PHE A 129 -14.74 -7.51 -0.18
C PHE A 129 -16.12 -7.85 0.37
N ARG A 130 -17.17 -7.20 -0.13
CA ARG A 130 -18.57 -7.48 0.29
C ARG A 130 -19.02 -8.91 -0.01
N LYS A 131 -18.62 -9.44 -1.16
CA LYS A 131 -19.10 -10.76 -1.61
C LYS A 131 -18.38 -11.91 -0.91
N TYR A 132 -17.06 -11.82 -0.75
CA TYR A 132 -16.23 -12.93 -0.31
C TYR A 132 -15.81 -12.83 1.14
N GLN A 133 -15.92 -11.65 1.75
CA GLN A 133 -15.66 -11.41 3.17
C GLN A 133 -14.33 -12.02 3.66
N PRO A 134 -13.20 -11.84 2.97
CA PRO A 134 -11.96 -12.38 3.47
C PRO A 134 -11.63 -11.76 4.84
N PRO A 135 -11.29 -12.56 5.86
CA PRO A 135 -10.74 -12.03 7.10
C PRO A 135 -9.59 -11.07 6.79
N THR A 136 -9.54 -9.92 7.45
CA THR A 136 -8.59 -8.86 7.08
C THR A 136 -7.89 -8.29 8.30
N LEU A 137 -6.57 -8.27 8.24
CA LEU A 137 -5.70 -7.54 9.18
C LEU A 137 -5.22 -6.26 8.47
N ILE A 138 -5.45 -5.12 9.10
CA ILE A 138 -4.92 -3.83 8.67
C ILE A 138 -3.86 -3.39 9.65
N VAL A 139 -2.62 -3.22 9.17
CA VAL A 139 -1.50 -2.60 9.87
C VAL A 139 -1.11 -1.35 9.10
N TRP A 140 -1.24 -0.18 9.71
CA TRP A 140 -1.17 1.07 8.95
C TRP A 140 -0.38 2.13 9.70
N GLY A 141 0.64 2.70 9.05
CA GLY A 141 1.33 3.87 9.57
C GLY A 141 0.37 5.07 9.59
N LYS A 142 -0.06 5.48 10.79
CA LYS A 142 -1.09 6.53 10.96
C LYS A 142 -0.66 7.91 10.48
N ASN A 143 0.66 8.12 10.35
CA ASN A 143 1.26 9.38 9.93
C ASN A 143 1.68 9.35 8.45
N ASP A 144 1.28 8.34 7.69
CA ASP A 144 1.57 8.25 6.27
C ASP A 144 0.88 9.39 5.50
N PHE A 145 1.67 10.20 4.82
CA PHE A 145 1.17 11.30 4.01
C PHE A 145 0.81 10.86 2.59
N ILE A 146 1.34 9.71 2.13
CA ILE A 146 1.07 9.13 0.80
C ILE A 146 -0.29 8.44 0.80
N PHE A 147 -0.49 7.49 1.73
CA PHE A 147 -1.76 6.82 1.99
C PHE A 147 -2.18 7.07 3.45
N PRO A 148 -2.88 8.16 3.71
CA PRO A 148 -3.30 8.51 5.07
C PRO A 148 -4.35 7.53 5.62
N PRO A 149 -4.56 7.50 6.96
CA PRO A 149 -5.45 6.54 7.61
C PRO A 149 -6.91 6.64 7.19
N GLU A 150 -7.29 7.71 6.49
CA GLU A 150 -8.57 7.84 5.81
C GLU A 150 -8.77 6.75 4.73
N GLY A 151 -7.68 6.17 4.21
CA GLY A 151 -7.74 5.01 3.32
C GLY A 151 -7.95 3.67 4.03
N ALA A 152 -7.58 3.59 5.32
CA ALA A 152 -7.75 2.39 6.14
C ALA A 152 -9.18 2.23 6.68
N ALA A 153 -9.79 3.32 7.12
CA ALA A 153 -11.08 3.30 7.79
C ALA A 153 -12.24 2.69 6.93
N PRO A 154 -12.31 2.97 5.61
CA PRO A 154 -13.41 2.48 4.78
C PRO A 154 -13.48 0.97 4.60
N TYR A 155 -12.42 0.20 4.84
CA TYR A 155 -12.47 -1.27 4.76
C TYR A 155 -13.56 -1.86 5.65
N LYS A 156 -13.83 -1.24 6.81
CA LYS A 156 -14.88 -1.65 7.76
C LYS A 156 -16.30 -1.47 7.22
N ARG A 157 -16.50 -0.76 6.12
CA ARG A 157 -17.82 -0.63 5.48
C ARG A 157 -18.19 -1.89 4.69
N ASP A 158 -17.15 -2.55 4.15
CA ASP A 158 -17.33 -3.62 3.18
C ASP A 158 -16.95 -4.99 3.76
N LEU A 159 -16.21 -5.03 4.87
CA LEU A 159 -15.72 -6.24 5.53
C LEU A 159 -16.23 -6.31 6.97
N VAL A 160 -16.62 -7.50 7.40
CA VAL A 160 -17.14 -7.77 8.76
C VAL A 160 -16.00 -8.11 9.72
N GLU A 161 -15.11 -9.03 9.33
CA GLU A 161 -13.96 -9.45 10.14
C GLU A 161 -12.72 -8.63 9.79
N VAL A 162 -12.58 -7.46 10.44
CA VAL A 162 -11.45 -6.52 10.23
C VAL A 162 -10.80 -6.19 11.54
N GLU A 163 -9.55 -6.60 11.70
CA GLU A 163 -8.66 -6.16 12.76
C GLU A 163 -7.80 -4.99 12.25
N THR A 164 -7.76 -3.87 12.99
CA THR A 164 -7.06 -2.66 12.54
C THR A 164 -6.12 -2.13 13.61
N HIS A 165 -4.85 -1.93 13.23
CA HIS A 165 -3.81 -1.34 14.05
C HIS A 165 -3.20 -0.13 13.34
N LEU A 166 -3.36 1.05 13.94
CA LEU A 166 -2.72 2.29 13.49
C LEU A 166 -1.43 2.47 14.27
N LEU A 167 -0.30 2.31 13.59
CA LEU A 167 1.04 2.36 14.14
C LEU A 167 1.59 3.79 14.10
N ASP A 168 2.38 4.18 15.10
CA ASP A 168 2.95 5.54 15.19
C ASP A 168 4.17 5.72 14.28
N THR A 169 3.94 5.57 12.98
CA THR A 169 4.96 5.65 11.94
C THR A 169 4.36 6.12 10.63
N GLY A 170 5.22 6.32 9.62
CA GLY A 170 4.88 6.72 8.27
C GLY A 170 4.61 5.55 7.32
N HIS A 171 4.95 5.76 6.05
CA HIS A 171 4.62 4.87 4.94
C HIS A 171 5.30 3.50 5.04
N PHE A 172 6.59 3.44 5.33
CA PHE A 172 7.36 2.20 5.45
C PHE A 172 7.32 1.64 6.87
N ALA A 173 6.12 1.24 7.32
CA ALA A 173 5.89 0.83 8.70
C ALA A 173 6.76 -0.37 9.15
N LEU A 174 7.18 -1.24 8.24
CA LEU A 174 8.08 -2.36 8.55
C LEU A 174 9.45 -1.91 9.05
N GLU A 175 9.93 -0.75 8.65
CA GLU A 175 11.25 -0.24 9.04
C GLU A 175 11.36 0.04 10.55
N THR A 176 10.23 0.36 11.19
CA THR A 176 10.19 0.78 12.59
C THR A 176 9.33 -0.12 13.47
N HIS A 177 8.39 -0.86 12.92
CA HIS A 177 7.42 -1.71 13.62
C HIS A 177 7.38 -3.13 13.07
N GLY A 178 8.49 -3.61 12.45
CA GLY A 178 8.55 -4.91 11.81
C GLY A 178 8.20 -6.08 12.72
N ASP A 179 8.75 -6.11 13.95
CA ASP A 179 8.48 -7.16 14.92
C ASP A 179 7.01 -7.16 15.36
N GLU A 180 6.44 -5.99 15.66
CA GLU A 180 5.03 -5.86 16.02
C GLU A 180 4.11 -6.31 14.89
N ILE A 181 4.42 -5.93 13.65
CA ILE A 181 3.65 -6.35 12.46
C ILE A 181 3.76 -7.87 12.27
N ALA A 182 4.93 -8.45 12.44
CA ALA A 182 5.16 -9.89 12.31
C ALA A 182 4.34 -10.67 13.36
N GLU A 183 4.36 -10.26 14.63
CA GLU A 183 3.57 -10.89 15.70
C GLU A 183 2.05 -10.83 15.41
N ARG A 184 1.56 -9.70 14.90
CA ARG A 184 0.15 -9.56 14.51
C ARG A 184 -0.23 -10.47 13.35
N ILE A 185 0.65 -10.57 12.34
CA ILE A 185 0.46 -11.46 11.20
C ILE A 185 0.42 -12.92 11.65
N GLU A 186 1.35 -13.33 12.52
CA GLU A 186 1.37 -14.70 13.06
C GLU A 186 0.10 -15.01 13.84
N SER A 187 -0.33 -14.11 14.72
CA SER A 187 -1.58 -14.24 15.48
C SER A 187 -2.79 -14.34 14.55
N PHE A 188 -2.86 -13.49 13.55
CA PHE A 188 -3.94 -13.46 12.56
C PHE A 188 -4.02 -14.74 11.72
N LEU A 189 -2.88 -15.31 11.33
CA LEU A 189 -2.82 -16.49 10.45
C LEU A 189 -2.91 -17.82 11.20
N SER A 190 -2.52 -17.90 12.48
CA SER A 190 -2.42 -19.15 13.24
C SER A 190 -3.74 -19.94 13.32
N PRO A 191 -4.88 -19.35 13.68
CA PRO A 191 -6.17 -20.08 13.69
C PRO A 191 -6.59 -20.56 12.29
N ARG A 192 -6.23 -19.82 11.26
CA ARG A 192 -6.60 -20.08 9.86
C ARG A 192 -5.78 -21.19 9.23
N ARG A 193 -4.54 -21.40 9.68
CA ARG A 193 -3.70 -22.53 9.28
C ARG A 193 -4.29 -23.86 9.76
N GLN A 194 -4.82 -23.87 11.00
CA GLN A 194 -5.44 -25.08 11.58
C GLN A 194 -6.75 -25.46 10.85
N ALA A 195 -7.57 -24.48 10.50
CA ALA A 195 -8.82 -24.72 9.75
C ALA A 195 -8.60 -25.20 8.31
N SER A 196 -7.43 -24.92 7.70
CA SER A 196 -7.09 -25.34 6.34
C SER A 196 -6.42 -26.73 6.28
N ALA A 197 -6.01 -27.27 7.42
CA ALA A 197 -5.35 -28.58 7.55
C ALA A 197 -6.32 -29.71 7.96
N ALA A 198 -7.54 -29.38 8.32
CA ALA A 198 -8.63 -30.29 8.65
C ALA A 198 -9.59 -30.46 7.46
#